data_63fc97adb9af51fc5877a9ea623b5b1d
#
_entry.id   63fc97adb9af51fc5877a9ea623b5b1d
#
_cell.length_a   1.000
_cell.length_b   1.000
_cell.length_c   1.000
_cell.angle_alpha   90.00
_cell.angle_beta   90.00
_cell.angle_gamma   90.00
#
_symmetry.space_group_name_H-M   'P 1'
#
loop_
_entity.id
_entity.type
_entity.pdbx_description
1 polymer ?
#
loop_
_entity_poly.entity_id
_entity_poly.type
_entity_poly.pdbx_seq_one_letter_code
_entity_poly.pdbx_strand_id
1 'polypeptide(L)'
;MIWVIKKDGTLEVYNENKIINACKKASMRALDDLDDSDYKRICDNVMFYITNEYGADGDIQIPVSEMHSFVEKTLMELYPNSGETYRQYRNYKIDFVHMLDDVYQKSQSIRYIGDVSNANTDSTMVSTQRSLIYGQLNKNLYRKFFLNRDELQASNDGYIYIHDMKDRLDGMNCCLFDMGNVISGGFEMGNVWYNEPKSLDVAFDVI
;
A
#
# COMPACT_ATOMS: atom_id res chain seq x y z
N MET A 1 0.69 36.51 -8.89
CA MET A 1 1.55 35.29 -9.08
C MET A 1 0.82 34.06 -8.48
N ILE A 2 0.99 32.86 -9.08
CA ILE A 2 0.30 31.65 -8.56
C ILE A 2 1.28 30.79 -7.79
N TRP A 3 0.91 30.45 -6.56
CA TRP A 3 1.66 29.60 -5.65
C TRP A 3 0.89 28.31 -5.37
N VAL A 4 1.59 27.18 -5.30
CA VAL A 4 1.01 25.90 -4.93
C VAL A 4 1.46 25.53 -3.52
N ILE A 5 0.47 25.32 -2.62
CA ILE A 5 0.70 24.85 -1.26
C ILE A 5 0.86 23.32 -1.31
N LYS A 6 2.03 22.82 -0.94
CA LYS A 6 2.30 21.38 -0.87
C LYS A 6 1.69 20.74 0.36
N LYS A 7 1.68 19.39 0.41
CA LYS A 7 1.16 18.62 1.55
C LYS A 7 1.89 18.93 2.87
N ASP A 8 3.16 19.32 2.82
CA ASP A 8 3.99 19.71 3.97
C ASP A 8 3.84 21.20 4.34
N GLY A 9 2.95 21.92 3.66
CA GLY A 9 2.71 23.36 3.87
C GLY A 9 3.69 24.29 3.16
N THR A 10 4.70 23.76 2.46
CA THR A 10 5.64 24.60 1.70
C THR A 10 5.00 25.20 0.45
N LEU A 11 5.44 26.40 0.09
CA LEU A 11 4.97 27.10 -1.11
C LEU A 11 5.93 26.88 -2.28
N GLU A 12 5.37 26.59 -3.42
CA GLU A 12 6.10 26.47 -4.69
C GLU A 12 5.41 27.29 -5.77
N VAL A 13 6.19 27.97 -6.61
CA VAL A 13 5.64 28.69 -7.76
C VAL A 13 4.99 27.69 -8.72
N TYR A 14 3.81 28.04 -9.25
CA TYR A 14 3.13 27.26 -10.28
C TYR A 14 4.08 26.96 -11.45
N ASN A 15 4.11 25.72 -11.87
CA ASN A 15 4.95 25.24 -12.96
C ASN A 15 4.17 24.32 -13.88
N GLU A 16 3.86 24.85 -15.07
CA GLU A 16 3.10 24.16 -16.10
C GLU A 16 3.75 22.83 -16.53
N ASN A 17 5.08 22.75 -16.58
CA ASN A 17 5.79 21.52 -16.93
C ASN A 17 5.49 20.35 -15.97
N LYS A 18 5.14 20.63 -14.72
CA LYS A 18 4.74 19.58 -13.78
C LYS A 18 3.39 18.98 -14.15
N ILE A 19 2.46 19.81 -14.62
CA ILE A 19 1.15 19.37 -15.13
C ILE A 19 1.35 18.54 -16.38
N ILE A 20 2.10 19.07 -17.35
CA ILE A 20 2.42 18.38 -18.61
C ILE A 20 3.02 17.00 -18.34
N ASN A 21 4.03 16.93 -17.47
CA ASN A 21 4.67 15.66 -17.12
C ASN A 21 3.72 14.66 -16.43
N ALA A 22 2.79 15.14 -15.61
CA ALA A 22 1.80 14.29 -14.99
C ALA A 22 0.77 13.77 -16.01
N CYS A 23 0.34 14.62 -16.94
CA CYS A 23 -0.56 14.27 -18.03
C CYS A 23 0.10 13.29 -19.02
N LYS A 24 1.38 13.51 -19.40
CA LYS A 24 2.16 12.59 -20.24
C LYS A 24 2.21 11.17 -19.64
N LYS A 25 2.43 11.06 -18.33
CA LYS A 25 2.42 9.76 -17.67
C LYS A 25 1.03 9.11 -17.64
N ALA A 26 -0.03 9.89 -17.57
CA ALA A 26 -1.39 9.38 -17.60
C ALA A 26 -1.78 8.91 -19.02
N SER A 27 -1.49 9.73 -20.06
CA SER A 27 -1.78 9.37 -21.45
C SER A 27 -1.00 8.15 -21.91
N MET A 28 0.27 8.02 -21.55
CA MET A 28 1.08 6.82 -21.84
C MET A 28 0.47 5.55 -21.24
N ARG A 29 -0.07 5.62 -20.01
CA ARG A 29 -0.76 4.47 -19.38
C ARG A 29 -2.10 4.16 -20.02
N ALA A 30 -2.80 5.20 -20.49
CA ALA A 30 -4.08 5.07 -21.18
C ALA A 30 -3.93 4.63 -22.64
N LEU A 31 -2.69 4.63 -23.16
CA LEU A 31 -2.39 4.43 -24.59
C LEU A 31 -3.05 5.52 -25.46
N ASP A 32 -3.26 6.71 -24.93
CA ASP A 32 -3.72 7.88 -25.67
C ASP A 32 -2.49 8.59 -26.30
N ASP A 33 -2.54 8.80 -27.59
CA ASP A 33 -1.48 9.51 -28.35
C ASP A 33 -1.79 11.01 -28.37
N LEU A 34 -1.28 11.72 -27.34
CA LEU A 34 -1.44 13.18 -27.18
C LEU A 34 -0.18 13.89 -27.65
N ASP A 35 -0.36 14.96 -28.40
CA ASP A 35 0.72 15.81 -28.86
C ASP A 35 0.94 17.06 -27.98
N ASP A 36 1.92 17.89 -28.32
CA ASP A 36 2.24 19.10 -27.53
C ASP A 36 1.09 20.13 -27.55
N SER A 37 0.25 20.15 -28.59
CA SER A 37 -0.92 21.05 -28.67
C SER A 37 -2.02 20.60 -27.70
N ASP A 38 -2.18 19.29 -27.51
CA ASP A 38 -3.11 18.72 -26.54
C ASP A 38 -2.71 19.04 -25.11
N TYR A 39 -1.41 18.90 -24.80
CA TYR A 39 -0.90 19.27 -23.46
C TYR A 39 -1.05 20.76 -23.18
N LYS A 40 -0.84 21.62 -24.18
CA LYS A 40 -1.10 23.05 -24.04
C LYS A 40 -2.57 23.34 -23.77
N ARG A 41 -3.47 22.69 -24.52
CA ARG A 41 -4.92 22.80 -24.29
C ARG A 41 -5.33 22.37 -22.89
N ILE A 42 -4.72 21.30 -22.36
CA ILE A 42 -4.94 20.89 -20.98
C ILE A 42 -4.52 21.98 -20.00
N CYS A 43 -3.33 22.56 -20.17
CA CYS A 43 -2.84 23.62 -19.30
C CYS A 43 -3.69 24.89 -19.36
N ASP A 44 -4.14 25.28 -20.55
CA ASP A 44 -5.06 26.43 -20.74
C ASP A 44 -6.39 26.21 -19.99
N ASN A 45 -6.96 25.00 -20.05
CA ASN A 45 -8.18 24.67 -19.30
C ASN A 45 -7.96 24.62 -17.79
N VAL A 46 -6.84 24.09 -17.34
CA VAL A 46 -6.48 24.12 -15.90
C VAL A 46 -6.36 25.57 -15.43
N MET A 47 -5.72 26.44 -16.24
CA MET A 47 -5.61 27.86 -15.92
C MET A 47 -6.98 28.54 -15.90
N PHE A 48 -7.88 28.18 -16.81
CA PHE A 48 -9.27 28.66 -16.81
C PHE A 48 -10.00 28.31 -15.50
N TYR A 49 -9.87 27.07 -15.00
CA TYR A 49 -10.47 26.69 -13.71
C TYR A 49 -9.85 27.45 -12.55
N ILE A 50 -8.52 27.64 -12.54
CA ILE A 50 -7.84 28.43 -11.50
C ILE A 50 -8.38 29.87 -11.50
N THR A 51 -8.46 30.49 -12.69
CA THR A 51 -8.94 31.88 -12.81
C THR A 51 -10.40 32.05 -12.39
N ASN A 52 -11.25 31.08 -12.72
CA ASN A 52 -12.64 31.09 -12.33
C ASN A 52 -12.86 30.95 -10.82
N GLU A 53 -12.06 30.12 -10.14
CA GLU A 53 -12.22 29.83 -8.71
C GLU A 53 -11.55 30.90 -7.84
N TYR A 54 -10.36 31.36 -8.24
CA TYR A 54 -9.50 32.23 -7.43
C TYR A 54 -9.40 33.67 -7.95
N GLY A 55 -9.96 33.97 -9.13
CA GLY A 55 -9.81 35.24 -9.81
C GLY A 55 -8.52 35.36 -10.63
N ALA A 56 -8.42 36.43 -11.39
CA ALA A 56 -7.28 36.69 -12.27
C ALA A 56 -6.20 37.60 -11.64
N ASP A 57 -6.55 38.33 -10.58
CA ASP A 57 -5.72 39.39 -10.01
C ASP A 57 -5.13 39.01 -8.64
N GLY A 58 -3.87 39.37 -8.41
CA GLY A 58 -3.19 39.21 -7.13
C GLY A 58 -2.32 37.95 -7.00
N ASP A 59 -1.89 37.72 -5.77
CA ASP A 59 -1.18 36.47 -5.40
C ASP A 59 -2.16 35.40 -4.98
N ILE A 60 -2.21 34.35 -5.78
CA ILE A 60 -3.12 33.21 -5.60
C ILE A 60 -2.33 32.08 -4.93
N GLN A 61 -2.91 31.47 -3.88
CA GLN A 61 -2.36 30.29 -3.23
C GLN A 61 -3.33 29.14 -3.36
N ILE A 62 -2.92 28.05 -4.01
CA ILE A 62 -3.77 26.91 -4.35
C ILE A 62 -3.24 25.64 -3.66
N PRO A 63 -4.02 24.93 -2.87
CA PRO A 63 -3.64 23.60 -2.36
C PRO A 63 -3.32 22.64 -3.50
N VAL A 64 -2.26 21.84 -3.36
CA VAL A 64 -1.87 20.83 -4.37
C VAL A 64 -3.00 19.83 -4.64
N SER A 65 -3.87 19.58 -3.66
CA SER A 65 -5.06 18.73 -3.82
C SER A 65 -6.06 19.30 -4.83
N GLU A 66 -6.27 20.60 -4.82
CA GLU A 66 -7.15 21.29 -5.77
C GLU A 66 -6.52 21.38 -7.16
N MET A 67 -5.21 21.65 -7.24
CA MET A 67 -4.49 21.54 -8.51
C MET A 67 -4.70 20.16 -9.17
N HIS A 68 -4.60 19.09 -8.39
CA HIS A 68 -4.90 17.75 -8.90
C HIS A 68 -6.36 17.58 -9.34
N SER A 69 -7.30 18.21 -8.65
CA SER A 69 -8.72 18.15 -9.03
C SER A 69 -9.01 18.89 -10.33
N PHE A 70 -8.38 20.03 -10.57
CA PHE A 70 -8.50 20.76 -11.84
C PHE A 70 -7.89 19.97 -13.01
N VAL A 71 -6.71 19.37 -12.81
CA VAL A 71 -6.08 18.52 -13.84
C VAL A 71 -6.93 17.28 -14.12
N GLU A 72 -7.43 16.59 -13.10
CA GLU A 72 -8.30 15.43 -13.25
C GLU A 72 -9.59 15.79 -14.01
N LYS A 73 -10.25 16.88 -13.62
CA LYS A 73 -11.46 17.36 -14.27
C LYS A 73 -11.21 17.69 -15.75
N THR A 74 -10.13 18.42 -16.05
CA THR A 74 -9.76 18.75 -17.43
C THR A 74 -9.50 17.51 -18.27
N LEU A 75 -8.74 16.54 -17.73
CA LEU A 75 -8.47 15.29 -18.44
C LEU A 75 -9.76 14.47 -18.66
N MET A 76 -10.63 14.38 -17.66
CA MET A 76 -11.91 13.67 -17.81
C MET A 76 -12.81 14.29 -18.87
N GLU A 77 -12.76 15.61 -19.05
CA GLU A 77 -13.54 16.33 -20.06
C GLU A 77 -12.95 16.20 -21.48
N LEU A 78 -11.64 16.29 -21.61
CA LEU A 78 -10.97 16.32 -22.92
C LEU A 78 -10.50 14.94 -23.39
N TYR A 79 -9.97 14.14 -22.47
CA TYR A 79 -9.33 12.84 -22.72
C TYR A 79 -9.72 11.83 -21.63
N PRO A 80 -10.95 11.27 -21.68
CA PRO A 80 -11.51 10.47 -20.58
C PRO A 80 -10.64 9.28 -20.16
N ASN A 81 -9.98 8.58 -21.11
CA ASN A 81 -9.11 7.46 -20.78
C ASN A 81 -7.89 7.91 -19.97
N SER A 82 -7.24 8.99 -20.38
CA SER A 82 -6.13 9.61 -19.64
C SER A 82 -6.59 10.14 -18.27
N GLY A 83 -7.80 10.70 -18.20
CA GLY A 83 -8.42 11.17 -16.96
C GLY A 83 -8.63 10.03 -15.96
N GLU A 84 -9.14 8.89 -16.43
CA GLU A 84 -9.35 7.71 -15.59
C GLU A 84 -8.03 7.14 -15.06
N THR A 85 -7.00 7.01 -15.91
CA THR A 85 -5.67 6.53 -15.46
C THR A 85 -4.99 7.50 -14.50
N TYR A 86 -5.20 8.82 -14.68
CA TYR A 86 -4.72 9.84 -13.75
C TYR A 86 -5.38 9.70 -12.38
N ARG A 87 -6.71 9.54 -12.33
CA ARG A 87 -7.51 9.34 -11.12
C ARG A 87 -7.10 8.06 -10.40
N GLN A 88 -6.97 6.94 -11.11
CA GLN A 88 -6.56 5.66 -10.55
C GLN A 88 -5.18 5.73 -9.89
N TYR A 89 -4.21 6.36 -10.54
CA TYR A 89 -2.87 6.52 -9.97
C TYR A 89 -2.86 7.43 -8.73
N ARG A 90 -3.66 8.51 -8.74
CA ARG A 90 -3.83 9.39 -7.59
C ARG A 90 -4.43 8.64 -6.40
N ASN A 91 -5.49 7.89 -6.62
CA ASN A 91 -6.15 7.09 -5.60
C ASN A 91 -5.20 6.02 -5.06
N TYR A 92 -4.49 5.32 -5.93
CA TYR A 92 -3.46 4.35 -5.51
C TYR A 92 -2.40 4.97 -4.57
N LYS A 93 -1.91 6.17 -4.88
CA LYS A 93 -0.95 6.87 -4.00
C LYS A 93 -1.55 7.25 -2.65
N ILE A 94 -2.79 7.71 -2.64
CA ILE A 94 -3.50 8.05 -1.40
C ILE A 94 -3.66 6.79 -0.54
N ASP A 95 -4.17 5.71 -1.10
CA ASP A 95 -4.36 4.43 -0.42
C ASP A 95 -3.05 3.85 0.11
N PHE A 96 -1.95 4.00 -0.66
CA PHE A 96 -0.63 3.54 -0.21
C PHE A 96 -0.12 4.33 0.99
N VAL A 97 -0.31 5.65 1.00
CA VAL A 97 0.05 6.51 2.14
C VAL A 97 -0.79 6.14 3.38
N HIS A 98 -2.10 5.95 3.22
CA HIS A 98 -2.96 5.51 4.32
C HIS A 98 -2.54 4.15 4.88
N MET A 99 -2.21 3.20 4.01
CA MET A 99 -1.68 1.90 4.43
C MET A 99 -0.40 2.05 5.28
N LEU A 100 0.54 2.91 4.87
CA LEU A 100 1.76 3.15 5.65
C LEU A 100 1.47 3.83 6.99
N ASP A 101 0.52 4.75 7.01
CA ASP A 101 0.09 5.42 8.24
C ASP A 101 -0.54 4.44 9.23
N ASP A 102 -1.40 3.54 8.75
CA ASP A 102 -1.96 2.44 9.54
C ASP A 102 -0.87 1.53 10.13
N VAL A 103 0.14 1.18 9.33
CA VAL A 103 1.31 0.41 9.82
C VAL A 103 2.05 1.17 10.89
N TYR A 104 2.27 2.46 10.69
CA TYR A 104 2.93 3.31 11.68
C TYR A 104 2.15 3.37 13.00
N GLN A 105 0.85 3.68 12.95
CA GLN A 105 -0.02 3.75 14.14
C GLN A 105 -0.03 2.41 14.89
N LYS A 106 -0.16 1.30 14.16
CA LYS A 106 -0.12 -0.03 14.77
C LYS A 106 1.25 -0.34 15.37
N SER A 107 2.33 0.08 14.73
CA SER A 107 3.69 -0.09 15.26
C SER A 107 3.90 0.66 16.58
N GLN A 108 3.36 1.87 16.71
CA GLN A 108 3.40 2.62 17.98
C GLN A 108 2.59 1.90 19.07
N SER A 109 1.40 1.39 18.74
CA SER A 109 0.60 0.60 19.66
C SER A 109 1.38 -0.62 20.18
N ILE A 110 2.00 -1.40 19.28
CA ILE A 110 2.82 -2.57 19.66
C ILE A 110 3.99 -2.18 20.57
N ARG A 111 4.65 -1.07 20.29
CA ARG A 111 5.81 -0.61 21.09
C ARG A 111 5.45 -0.19 22.49
N TYR A 112 4.29 0.44 22.70
CA TYR A 112 3.92 1.04 23.97
C TYR A 112 2.94 0.22 24.79
N ILE A 113 2.06 -0.53 24.13
CA ILE A 113 0.97 -1.29 24.78
C ILE A 113 1.23 -2.79 24.70
N GLY A 114 1.99 -3.24 23.69
CA GLY A 114 2.15 -4.64 23.33
C GLY A 114 1.01 -5.18 22.47
N ASP A 115 1.08 -6.46 22.14
CA ASP A 115 0.02 -7.15 21.39
C ASP A 115 -0.80 -8.01 22.37
N VAL A 116 -1.94 -7.47 22.81
CA VAL A 116 -2.89 -8.17 23.69
C VAL A 116 -3.72 -9.24 22.96
N SER A 117 -3.66 -9.29 21.64
CA SER A 117 -4.41 -10.28 20.83
C SER A 117 -3.74 -11.64 20.76
N ASN A 118 -2.45 -11.72 21.15
CA ASN A 118 -1.68 -12.96 21.13
C ASN A 118 -1.13 -13.28 22.53
N ALA A 119 -1.88 -14.09 23.27
CA ALA A 119 -1.52 -14.48 24.65
C ALA A 119 -0.25 -15.37 24.74
N ASN A 120 0.19 -15.97 23.64
CA ASN A 120 1.34 -16.86 23.60
C ASN A 120 2.66 -16.15 23.33
N THR A 121 2.63 -14.81 23.11
CA THR A 121 3.80 -14.06 22.71
C THR A 121 4.09 -12.95 23.74
N ASP A 122 5.27 -12.97 24.32
CA ASP A 122 5.73 -11.86 25.17
C ASP A 122 6.06 -10.63 24.33
N SER A 123 5.13 -9.69 24.28
CA SER A 123 5.25 -8.46 23.50
C SER A 123 6.16 -7.40 24.11
N THR A 124 6.73 -7.66 25.28
CA THR A 124 7.70 -6.74 25.92
C THR A 124 9.10 -6.88 25.33
N MET A 125 9.42 -8.03 24.77
CA MET A 125 10.73 -8.28 24.16
C MET A 125 10.87 -7.54 22.82
N VAL A 126 12.01 -6.89 22.62
CA VAL A 126 12.32 -6.14 21.38
C VAL A 126 12.27 -7.02 20.12
N SER A 127 12.73 -8.26 20.19
CA SER A 127 12.65 -9.22 19.07
C SER A 127 11.21 -9.52 18.70
N THR A 128 10.35 -9.73 19.69
CA THR A 128 8.92 -9.97 19.49
C THR A 128 8.23 -8.74 18.90
N GLN A 129 8.48 -7.54 19.45
CA GLN A 129 7.93 -6.31 18.91
C GLN A 129 8.31 -6.09 17.44
N ARG A 130 9.56 -6.39 17.09
CA ARG A 130 10.04 -6.32 15.71
C ARG A 130 9.28 -7.27 14.79
N SER A 131 9.08 -8.52 15.21
CA SER A 131 8.31 -9.52 14.45
C SER A 131 6.84 -9.12 14.28
N LEU A 132 6.22 -8.56 15.31
CA LEU A 132 4.84 -8.10 15.26
C LEU A 132 4.66 -6.92 14.29
N ILE A 133 5.59 -5.97 14.31
CA ILE A 133 5.58 -4.81 13.39
C ILE A 133 5.79 -5.29 11.94
N TYR A 134 6.73 -6.20 11.72
CA TYR A 134 6.98 -6.81 10.42
C TYR A 134 5.75 -7.57 9.90
N GLY A 135 5.13 -8.37 10.75
CA GLY A 135 3.89 -9.09 10.43
C GLY A 135 2.73 -8.14 10.06
N GLN A 136 2.62 -6.99 10.73
CA GLN A 136 1.62 -5.98 10.37
C GLN A 136 1.89 -5.35 8.99
N LEU A 137 3.14 -5.07 8.66
CA LEU A 137 3.53 -4.60 7.33
C LEU A 137 3.18 -5.65 6.25
N ASN A 138 3.60 -6.90 6.46
CA ASN A 138 3.33 -8.01 5.53
C ASN A 138 1.83 -8.21 5.30
N LYS A 139 1.02 -8.20 6.35
CA LYS A 139 -0.43 -8.31 6.25
C LYS A 139 -1.03 -7.22 5.35
N ASN A 140 -0.58 -5.96 5.51
CA ASN A 140 -1.08 -4.86 4.71
C ASN A 140 -0.60 -4.94 3.25
N LEU A 141 0.65 -5.35 3.02
CA LEU A 141 1.17 -5.61 1.67
C LEU A 141 0.39 -6.72 0.98
N TYR A 142 0.14 -7.84 1.68
CA TYR A 142 -0.65 -8.95 1.14
C TYR A 142 -2.06 -8.49 0.74
N ARG A 143 -2.76 -7.79 1.62
CA ARG A 143 -4.09 -7.22 1.33
C ARG A 143 -4.09 -6.29 0.12
N LYS A 144 -3.05 -5.48 -0.05
CA LYS A 144 -2.98 -4.47 -1.11
C LYS A 144 -2.63 -5.06 -2.48
N PHE A 145 -1.73 -6.06 -2.53
CA PHE A 145 -1.15 -6.51 -3.79
C PHE A 145 -1.57 -7.91 -4.24
N PHE A 146 -2.11 -8.73 -3.33
CA PHE A 146 -2.42 -10.13 -3.62
C PHE A 146 -3.91 -10.44 -3.57
N LEU A 147 -4.72 -9.64 -2.85
CA LEU A 147 -6.17 -9.79 -2.85
C LEU A 147 -6.79 -8.89 -3.91
N ASN A 148 -7.73 -9.44 -4.66
CA ASN A 148 -8.59 -8.64 -5.51
C ASN A 148 -9.65 -7.89 -4.67
N ARG A 149 -10.40 -7.00 -5.32
CA ARG A 149 -11.38 -6.16 -4.63
C ARG A 149 -12.48 -6.97 -3.95
N ASP A 150 -12.95 -8.02 -4.59
CA ASP A 150 -14.08 -8.82 -4.09
C ASP A 150 -13.64 -9.69 -2.91
N GLU A 151 -12.45 -10.29 -2.97
CA GLU A 151 -11.83 -11.02 -1.86
C GLU A 151 -11.59 -10.11 -0.66
N LEU A 152 -11.07 -8.91 -0.90
CA LEU A 152 -10.84 -7.93 0.15
C LEU A 152 -12.14 -7.50 0.81
N GLN A 153 -13.19 -7.23 0.00
CA GLN A 153 -14.52 -6.88 0.50
C GLN A 153 -15.14 -8.02 1.30
N ALA A 154 -15.13 -9.23 0.76
CA ALA A 154 -15.65 -10.42 1.44
C ALA A 154 -14.94 -10.70 2.78
N SER A 155 -13.62 -10.46 2.84
CA SER A 155 -12.85 -10.58 4.07
C SER A 155 -13.20 -9.48 5.09
N ASN A 156 -13.42 -8.24 4.63
CA ASN A 156 -13.81 -7.13 5.50
C ASN A 156 -15.23 -7.32 6.07
N ASP A 157 -16.14 -7.84 5.26
CA ASP A 157 -17.52 -8.10 5.63
C ASP A 157 -17.70 -9.38 6.46
N GLY A 158 -16.61 -10.16 6.64
CA GLY A 158 -16.61 -11.39 7.45
C GLY A 158 -17.15 -12.62 6.75
N TYR A 159 -17.39 -12.57 5.42
CA TYR A 159 -17.82 -13.77 4.65
C TYR A 159 -16.71 -14.80 4.49
N ILE A 160 -15.45 -14.35 4.42
CA ILE A 160 -14.29 -15.22 4.38
C ILE A 160 -13.26 -14.79 5.42
N TYR A 161 -12.58 -15.77 6.00
CA TYR A 161 -11.43 -15.57 6.87
C TYR A 161 -10.17 -16.05 6.18
N ILE A 162 -9.21 -15.15 5.95
CA ILE A 162 -7.93 -15.47 5.35
C ILE A 162 -6.91 -15.66 6.47
N HIS A 163 -6.56 -16.91 6.71
CA HIS A 163 -5.62 -17.31 7.75
C HIS A 163 -4.19 -16.85 7.45
N ASP A 164 -3.46 -16.43 8.48
CA ASP A 164 -2.02 -16.10 8.45
C ASP A 164 -1.57 -15.14 7.34
N MET A 165 -2.37 -14.11 7.05
CA MET A 165 -2.03 -13.12 6.01
C MET A 165 -0.65 -12.49 6.21
N LYS A 166 -0.18 -12.38 7.46
CA LYS A 166 1.11 -11.78 7.80
C LYS A 166 2.31 -12.60 7.30
N ASP A 167 2.13 -13.91 7.15
CA ASP A 167 3.20 -14.85 6.81
C ASP A 167 3.14 -15.34 5.35
N ARG A 168 2.07 -14.97 4.61
CA ARG A 168 1.86 -15.43 3.23
C ARG A 168 2.81 -14.86 2.19
N LEU A 169 3.55 -13.80 2.50
CA LEU A 169 4.57 -13.25 1.61
C LEU A 169 5.89 -14.04 1.68
N ASP A 170 6.14 -14.75 2.78
CA ASP A 170 7.44 -15.34 3.08
C ASP A 170 7.49 -16.85 2.81
N GLY A 171 6.40 -17.48 2.40
CA GLY A 171 6.37 -18.90 2.07
C GLY A 171 5.13 -19.66 2.56
N MET A 172 5.28 -20.96 2.78
CA MET A 172 4.24 -21.82 3.33
C MET A 172 4.08 -21.61 4.84
N ASN A 173 2.86 -21.30 5.26
CA ASN A 173 2.54 -21.17 6.69
C ASN A 173 2.23 -22.50 7.35
N CYS A 174 1.58 -23.41 6.61
CA CYS A 174 1.18 -24.73 7.08
C CYS A 174 1.40 -25.76 5.98
N CYS A 175 1.82 -26.93 6.38
CA CYS A 175 1.87 -28.09 5.52
C CYS A 175 1.36 -29.33 6.26
N LEU A 176 0.82 -30.26 5.52
CA LEU A 176 0.53 -31.61 6.03
C LEU A 176 1.69 -32.50 5.65
N PHE A 177 2.18 -33.25 6.62
CA PHE A 177 3.24 -34.24 6.39
C PHE A 177 2.94 -35.50 7.20
N ASP A 178 3.42 -36.62 6.68
CA ASP A 178 3.29 -37.91 7.36
C ASP A 178 4.35 -37.99 8.45
N MET A 179 3.90 -37.95 9.69
CA MET A 179 4.76 -38.02 10.87
C MET A 179 5.59 -39.31 10.90
N GLY A 180 5.01 -40.45 10.46
CA GLY A 180 5.72 -41.71 10.36
C GLY A 180 6.97 -41.59 9.45
N ASN A 181 6.82 -40.95 8.29
CA ASN A 181 7.93 -40.75 7.37
C ASN A 181 8.95 -39.73 7.88
N VAL A 182 8.52 -38.71 8.66
CA VAL A 182 9.42 -37.66 9.17
C VAL A 182 10.35 -38.20 10.27
N ILE A 183 9.81 -38.94 11.21
CA ILE A 183 10.56 -39.41 12.41
C ILE A 183 11.17 -40.80 12.26
N SER A 184 10.73 -41.58 11.26
CA SER A 184 11.28 -42.93 11.00
C SER A 184 12.72 -42.87 10.50
N GLY A 185 13.61 -43.59 11.17
CA GLY A 185 15.01 -43.65 10.84
C GLY A 185 15.86 -42.46 11.32
N GLY A 186 15.22 -41.47 11.96
CA GLY A 186 15.86 -40.25 12.40
C GLY A 186 15.96 -39.19 11.28
N PHE A 187 16.34 -37.98 11.66
CA PHE A 187 16.45 -36.83 10.73
C PHE A 187 17.48 -35.80 11.21
N GLU A 188 17.91 -34.92 10.31
CA GLU A 188 18.80 -33.82 10.61
C GLU A 188 18.04 -32.49 10.62
N MET A 189 18.24 -31.68 11.67
CA MET A 189 17.72 -30.33 11.76
C MET A 189 18.74 -29.41 12.44
N GLY A 190 19.05 -28.28 11.81
CA GLY A 190 19.99 -27.31 12.34
C GLY A 190 21.40 -27.83 12.56
N ASN A 191 21.89 -28.71 11.68
CA ASN A 191 23.19 -29.44 11.78
C ASN A 191 23.28 -30.38 12.98
N VAL A 192 22.15 -30.82 13.56
CA VAL A 192 22.07 -31.80 14.62
C VAL A 192 21.25 -32.99 14.15
N TRP A 193 21.83 -34.21 14.34
CA TRP A 193 21.11 -35.45 14.04
C TRP A 193 20.20 -35.86 15.20
N TYR A 194 18.96 -36.11 14.90
CA TYR A 194 17.95 -36.64 15.80
C TYR A 194 17.69 -38.11 15.48
N ASN A 195 17.93 -39.00 16.43
CA ASN A 195 17.62 -40.42 16.26
C ASN A 195 16.12 -40.68 16.26
N GLU A 196 15.71 -41.76 15.64
CA GLU A 196 14.34 -42.22 15.70
C GLU A 196 13.85 -42.35 17.16
N PRO A 197 12.74 -41.70 17.55
CA PRO A 197 12.19 -41.80 18.90
C PRO A 197 11.70 -43.24 19.20
N LYS A 198 12.10 -43.77 20.34
CA LYS A 198 11.76 -45.13 20.76
C LYS A 198 10.54 -45.18 21.68
N SER A 199 10.00 -44.07 22.09
CA SER A 199 8.84 -43.94 22.96
C SER A 199 7.99 -42.74 22.54
N LEU A 200 6.72 -42.73 22.94
CA LEU A 200 5.75 -41.71 22.57
C LEU A 200 6.11 -40.33 23.14
N ASP A 201 6.57 -40.31 24.38
CA ASP A 201 7.06 -39.08 25.06
C ASP A 201 8.19 -38.41 24.30
N VAL A 202 9.23 -39.22 23.91
CA VAL A 202 10.34 -38.68 23.10
C VAL A 202 9.88 -38.22 21.71
N ALA A 203 8.88 -38.92 21.12
CA ALA A 203 8.32 -38.46 19.85
C ALA A 203 7.63 -37.08 19.97
N PHE A 204 6.92 -36.84 21.08
CA PHE A 204 6.30 -35.54 21.35
C PHE A 204 7.32 -34.44 21.69
N ASP A 205 8.47 -34.77 22.25
CA ASP A 205 9.56 -33.80 22.50
C ASP A 205 10.25 -33.31 21.23
N VAL A 206 10.13 -34.06 20.13
CA VAL A 206 10.75 -33.78 18.84
C VAL A 206 9.81 -33.02 17.89
N ILE A 207 8.50 -33.07 18.12
CA ILE A 207 7.49 -32.39 17.29
C ILE A 207 7.22 -30.96 17.79
#